data_d010311506a5159842134f082983be99
#
_entry.id   d010311506a5159842134f082983be99
#
_cell.length_a   1.000
_cell.length_b   1.000
_cell.length_c   1.000
_cell.angle_alpha   90.00
_cell.angle_beta   90.00
_cell.angle_gamma   90.00
#
_symmetry.space_group_name_H-M   'P 1'
#
loop_
_entity.id
_entity.type
_entity.pdbx_description
1 polymer ?
#
loop_
_entity_poly.entity_id
_entity_poly.type
_entity_poly.pdbx_seq_one_letter_code
_entity_poly.pdbx_strand_id
1 'polypeptide(L)'
;MVESSGWIEVFTNGPLTDRFLAVLETEASLVVPAISIMEVFKWVLREHSEAQAIQAAAVMQRGMVVDLDSRLAIAAAQLSHTLRLPMADSIILATARAHQAMLYTMDADFKDLHDVELLLRT
;
A
#
# COMPACT_ATOMS: atom_id res chain seq x y z
N MET A 1 -4.02 -4.36 5.39
CA MET A 1 -3.30 -4.03 4.14
C MET A 1 -2.35 -2.88 4.41
N VAL A 2 -1.15 -2.93 3.86
CA VAL A 2 -0.14 -1.88 4.05
C VAL A 2 0.00 -1.11 2.75
N GLU A 3 -0.15 0.21 2.82
CA GLU A 3 0.01 1.10 1.68
C GLU A 3 1.50 1.27 1.33
N SER A 4 1.81 1.74 0.13
CA SER A 4 3.18 1.79 -0.41
C SER A 4 4.19 2.46 0.52
N SER A 5 3.79 3.54 1.23
CA SER A 5 4.68 4.23 2.15
C SER A 5 5.13 3.34 3.32
N GLY A 6 4.24 2.46 3.79
CA GLY A 6 4.57 1.51 4.85
C GLY A 6 5.54 0.44 4.39
N TRP A 7 5.37 -0.07 3.17
CA TRP A 7 6.32 -1.01 2.57
C TRP A 7 7.71 -0.39 2.45
N ILE A 8 7.77 0.86 1.95
CA ILE A 8 9.04 1.58 1.81
C ILE A 8 9.69 1.80 3.17
N GLU A 9 8.91 2.14 4.20
CA GLU A 9 9.42 2.29 5.56
C GLU A 9 10.09 1.02 6.05
N VAL A 10 9.47 -0.14 5.82
CA VAL A 10 10.04 -1.44 6.20
C VAL A 10 11.33 -1.73 5.43
N PHE A 11 11.31 -1.55 4.11
CA PHE A 11 12.47 -1.87 3.27
C PHE A 11 13.65 -0.93 3.50
N THR A 12 13.41 0.28 4.02
CA THR A 12 14.47 1.25 4.34
C THR A 12 14.80 1.29 5.83
N ASN A 13 14.20 0.43 6.63
CA ASN A 13 14.40 0.34 8.07
C ASN A 13 14.17 1.69 8.78
N GLY A 14 13.08 2.35 8.42
CA GLY A 14 12.69 3.62 9.01
C GLY A 14 12.17 3.49 10.44
N PRO A 15 11.87 4.61 11.12
CA PRO A 15 11.46 4.62 12.53
C PRO A 15 10.18 3.82 12.83
N LEU A 16 9.28 3.64 11.88
CA LEU A 16 8.01 2.93 12.08
C LEU A 16 8.05 1.49 11.57
N THR A 17 9.23 0.97 11.21
CA THR A 17 9.39 -0.38 10.66
C THR A 17 8.73 -1.43 11.54
N ASP A 18 8.98 -1.42 12.86
CA ASP A 18 8.43 -2.44 13.75
C ASP A 18 6.91 -2.41 13.80
N ARG A 19 6.31 -1.24 13.71
CA ARG A 19 4.85 -1.11 13.69
C ARG A 19 4.24 -1.70 12.43
N PHE A 20 4.85 -1.46 11.27
CA PHE A 20 4.38 -2.04 10.00
C PHE A 20 4.66 -3.54 9.93
N LEU A 21 5.82 -3.99 10.44
CA LEU A 21 6.11 -5.43 10.50
C LEU A 21 5.08 -6.17 11.35
N ALA A 22 4.64 -5.58 12.46
CA ALA A 22 3.60 -6.19 13.30
C ALA A 22 2.31 -6.41 12.49
N VAL A 23 1.93 -5.44 11.65
CA VAL A 23 0.77 -5.60 10.76
C VAL A 23 0.98 -6.72 9.75
N LEU A 24 2.15 -6.72 9.09
CA LEU A 24 2.48 -7.72 8.07
C LEU A 24 2.51 -9.14 8.64
N GLU A 25 2.96 -9.31 9.87
CA GLU A 25 3.09 -10.61 10.52
C GLU A 25 1.77 -11.14 11.08
N THR A 26 0.84 -10.26 11.43
CA THR A 26 -0.42 -10.66 12.06
C THR A 26 -1.54 -10.97 11.08
N GLU A 27 -1.43 -10.53 9.83
CA GLU A 27 -2.46 -10.79 8.83
C GLU A 27 -2.27 -12.19 8.22
N ALA A 28 -3.28 -13.05 8.37
CA ALA A 28 -3.26 -14.41 7.83
C ALA A 28 -3.24 -14.40 6.29
N SER A 29 -3.86 -13.37 5.68
CA SER A 29 -3.91 -13.20 4.23
C SER A 29 -3.72 -11.71 3.94
N LEU A 30 -2.49 -11.33 3.66
CA LEU A 30 -2.15 -9.94 3.37
C LEU A 30 -2.54 -9.59 1.95
N VAL A 31 -3.44 -8.61 1.81
CA VAL A 31 -3.85 -8.10 0.50
C VAL A 31 -2.80 -7.12 0.00
N VAL A 32 -2.35 -7.32 -1.23
CA VAL A 32 -1.33 -6.48 -1.86
C VAL A 32 -1.84 -6.03 -3.23
N PRO A 33 -2.23 -4.75 -3.38
CA PRO A 33 -2.61 -4.26 -4.71
C PRO A 33 -1.41 -4.30 -5.67
N ALA A 34 -1.63 -4.71 -6.91
CA ALA A 34 -0.56 -4.74 -7.91
C ALA A 34 0.09 -3.36 -8.10
N ILE A 35 -0.71 -2.29 -7.99
CA ILE A 35 -0.16 -0.92 -8.11
C ILE A 35 0.82 -0.58 -6.99
N SER A 36 0.65 -1.15 -5.81
CA SER A 36 1.61 -0.96 -4.71
C SER A 36 2.96 -1.56 -5.06
N ILE A 37 2.97 -2.71 -5.74
CA ILE A 37 4.22 -3.31 -6.22
C ILE A 37 4.91 -2.36 -7.20
N MET A 38 4.16 -1.76 -8.12
CA MET A 38 4.71 -0.81 -9.07
C MET A 38 5.33 0.40 -8.37
N GLU A 39 4.61 0.99 -7.41
CA GLU A 39 5.08 2.17 -6.69
C GLU A 39 6.34 1.88 -5.88
N VAL A 40 6.35 0.78 -5.15
CA VAL A 40 7.49 0.39 -4.32
C VAL A 40 8.68 0.02 -5.20
N PHE A 41 8.47 -0.77 -6.25
CA PHE A 41 9.53 -1.14 -7.19
C PHE A 41 10.18 0.10 -7.81
N LYS A 42 9.36 1.02 -8.30
CA LYS A 42 9.82 2.26 -8.93
C LYS A 42 10.65 3.10 -7.95
N TRP A 43 10.18 3.23 -6.71
CA TRP A 43 10.87 4.00 -5.68
C TRP A 43 12.23 3.38 -5.33
N VAL A 44 12.27 2.06 -5.09
CA VAL A 44 13.51 1.35 -4.75
C VAL A 44 14.50 1.37 -5.92
N LEU A 45 14.00 1.21 -7.14
CA LEU A 45 14.82 1.30 -8.34
C LEU A 45 15.51 2.67 -8.46
N ARG A 46 14.77 3.74 -8.19
CA ARG A 46 15.29 5.11 -8.27
C ARG A 46 16.27 5.43 -7.14
N GLU A 47 15.93 5.05 -5.90
CA GLU A 47 16.68 5.46 -4.71
C GLU A 47 17.79 4.48 -4.31
N HIS A 48 17.74 3.26 -4.78
CA HIS A 48 18.69 2.21 -4.43
C HIS A 48 19.20 1.49 -5.66
N SER A 49 18.68 0.27 -5.95
CA SER A 49 19.17 -0.53 -7.07
C SER A 49 18.08 -1.42 -7.64
N GLU A 50 18.30 -1.92 -8.85
CA GLU A 50 17.41 -2.91 -9.47
C GLU A 50 17.35 -4.20 -8.66
N ALA A 51 18.51 -4.67 -8.16
CA ALA A 51 18.55 -5.89 -7.35
C ALA A 51 17.68 -5.77 -6.09
N GLN A 52 17.75 -4.63 -5.40
CA GLN A 52 16.93 -4.38 -4.23
C GLN A 52 15.45 -4.23 -4.59
N ALA A 53 15.14 -3.62 -5.73
CA ALA A 53 13.75 -3.49 -6.21
C ALA A 53 13.15 -4.87 -6.49
N ILE A 54 13.90 -5.77 -7.11
CA ILE A 54 13.47 -7.14 -7.39
C ILE A 54 13.20 -7.89 -6.07
N GLN A 55 14.07 -7.74 -5.08
CA GLN A 55 13.88 -8.35 -3.77
C GLN A 55 12.62 -7.83 -3.07
N ALA A 56 12.40 -6.53 -3.12
CA ALA A 56 11.20 -5.91 -2.53
C ALA A 56 9.93 -6.46 -3.18
N ALA A 57 9.90 -6.52 -4.51
CA ALA A 57 8.76 -7.06 -5.25
C ALA A 57 8.52 -8.54 -4.89
N ALA A 58 9.58 -9.32 -4.75
CA ALA A 58 9.45 -10.74 -4.38
C ALA A 58 8.81 -10.91 -2.99
N VAL A 59 9.18 -10.07 -2.03
CA VAL A 59 8.57 -10.08 -0.69
C VAL A 59 7.09 -9.74 -0.76
N MET A 60 6.75 -8.68 -1.49
CA MET A 60 5.35 -8.25 -1.63
C MET A 60 4.48 -9.30 -2.30
N GLN A 61 5.03 -10.04 -3.26
CA GLN A 61 4.31 -11.09 -3.99
C GLN A 61 4.03 -12.34 -3.15
N ARG A 62 4.55 -12.42 -1.93
CA ARG A 62 4.16 -13.49 -0.99
C ARG A 62 2.76 -13.29 -0.45
N GLY A 63 2.22 -12.07 -0.50
CA GLY A 63 0.85 -11.80 -0.13
C GLY A 63 -0.13 -12.16 -1.24
N MET A 64 -1.40 -11.85 -1.01
CA MET A 64 -2.44 -12.03 -2.02
C MET A 64 -2.45 -10.81 -2.93
N VAL A 65 -1.84 -10.92 -4.10
CA VAL A 65 -1.77 -9.83 -5.06
C VAL A 65 -3.13 -9.67 -5.74
N VAL A 66 -3.64 -8.45 -5.76
CA VAL A 66 -4.92 -8.11 -6.39
C VAL A 66 -4.66 -7.20 -7.59
N ASP A 67 -5.01 -7.70 -8.77
CA ASP A 67 -4.88 -6.94 -10.00
C ASP A 67 -5.99 -5.90 -10.14
N LEU A 68 -5.71 -4.83 -10.85
CA LEU A 68 -6.71 -3.81 -11.18
C LEU A 68 -7.58 -4.30 -12.33
N ASP A 69 -8.77 -4.77 -12.01
CA ASP A 69 -9.77 -5.13 -13.02
C ASP A 69 -10.75 -3.98 -13.25
N SER A 70 -11.70 -4.17 -14.18
CA SER A 70 -12.66 -3.13 -14.53
C SER A 70 -13.56 -2.71 -13.37
N ARG A 71 -13.99 -3.67 -12.56
CA ARG A 71 -14.84 -3.40 -11.38
C ARG A 71 -14.10 -2.52 -10.38
N LEU A 72 -12.87 -2.87 -10.08
CA LEU A 72 -12.03 -2.14 -9.13
C LEU A 72 -11.68 -0.75 -9.69
N ALA A 73 -11.42 -0.64 -10.99
CA ALA A 73 -11.13 0.63 -11.64
C ALA A 73 -12.31 1.61 -11.51
N ILE A 74 -13.55 1.13 -11.69
CA ILE A 74 -14.74 1.96 -11.53
C ILE A 74 -14.91 2.41 -10.08
N ALA A 75 -14.74 1.49 -9.14
CA ALA A 75 -14.81 1.83 -7.71
C ALA A 75 -13.75 2.86 -7.32
N ALA A 76 -12.53 2.71 -7.82
CA ALA A 76 -11.44 3.65 -7.59
C ALA A 76 -11.76 5.03 -8.18
N ALA A 77 -12.32 5.08 -9.38
CA ALA A 77 -12.72 6.34 -10.02
C ALA A 77 -13.76 7.08 -9.18
N GLN A 78 -14.74 6.36 -8.63
CA GLN A 78 -15.76 6.95 -7.75
C GLN A 78 -15.13 7.52 -6.47
N LEU A 79 -14.21 6.80 -5.85
CA LEU A 79 -13.49 7.28 -4.66
C LEU A 79 -12.62 8.49 -4.97
N SER A 80 -11.91 8.46 -6.08
CA SER A 80 -11.08 9.59 -6.51
C SER A 80 -11.90 10.85 -6.69
N HIS A 81 -13.06 10.72 -7.33
CA HIS A 81 -13.97 11.85 -7.56
C HIS A 81 -14.56 12.38 -6.26
N THR A 82 -15.06 11.50 -5.39
CA THR A 82 -15.74 11.88 -4.14
C THR A 82 -14.77 12.40 -3.09
N LEU A 83 -13.64 11.73 -2.91
CA LEU A 83 -12.66 12.04 -1.85
C LEU A 83 -11.51 12.90 -2.35
N ARG A 84 -11.44 13.18 -3.62
CA ARG A 84 -10.36 13.96 -4.26
C ARG A 84 -8.99 13.35 -4.02
N LEU A 85 -8.92 12.02 -4.09
CA LEU A 85 -7.67 11.28 -3.94
C LEU A 85 -6.92 11.20 -5.26
N PRO A 86 -5.59 11.22 -5.23
CA PRO A 86 -4.76 10.88 -6.39
C PRO A 86 -5.14 9.51 -6.94
N MET A 87 -4.84 9.28 -8.21
CA MET A 87 -5.23 8.05 -8.91
C MET A 87 -4.74 6.79 -8.18
N ALA A 88 -3.45 6.71 -7.90
CA ALA A 88 -2.87 5.51 -7.25
C ALA A 88 -3.49 5.29 -5.87
N ASP A 89 -3.65 6.34 -5.08
CA ASP A 89 -4.23 6.25 -3.74
C ASP A 89 -5.68 5.75 -3.79
N SER A 90 -6.45 6.19 -4.79
CA SER A 90 -7.83 5.75 -4.94
C SER A 90 -7.93 4.26 -5.29
N ILE A 91 -7.00 3.74 -6.09
CA ILE A 91 -6.93 2.31 -6.42
C ILE A 91 -6.58 1.50 -5.16
N ILE A 92 -5.63 1.97 -4.37
CA ILE A 92 -5.22 1.31 -3.13
C ILE A 92 -6.38 1.27 -2.15
N LEU A 93 -7.05 2.39 -1.93
CA LEU A 93 -8.20 2.46 -1.02
C LEU A 93 -9.36 1.58 -1.50
N ALA A 94 -9.67 1.61 -2.80
CA ALA A 94 -10.71 0.76 -3.37
C ALA A 94 -10.41 -0.72 -3.15
N THR A 95 -9.15 -1.12 -3.30
CA THR A 95 -8.72 -2.51 -3.06
C THR A 95 -8.91 -2.90 -1.60
N ALA A 96 -8.50 -2.02 -0.67
CA ALA A 96 -8.68 -2.27 0.77
C ALA A 96 -10.16 -2.46 1.11
N ARG A 97 -11.02 -1.59 0.62
CA ARG A 97 -12.47 -1.63 0.90
C ARG A 97 -13.14 -2.86 0.28
N ALA A 98 -12.72 -3.24 -0.93
CA ALA A 98 -13.25 -4.43 -1.59
C ALA A 98 -12.94 -5.72 -0.81
N HIS A 99 -11.86 -5.72 -0.03
CA HIS A 99 -11.43 -6.87 0.77
C HIS A 99 -11.68 -6.68 2.26
N GLN A 100 -12.42 -5.61 2.64
CA GLN A 100 -12.73 -5.29 4.04
C GLN A 100 -11.48 -5.23 4.91
N ALA A 101 -10.40 -4.72 4.35
CA ALA A 101 -9.12 -4.61 5.04
C ALA A 101 -8.90 -3.22 5.59
N MET A 102 -8.33 -3.14 6.79
CA MET A 102 -7.82 -1.89 7.34
C MET A 102 -6.56 -1.49 6.57
N LEU A 103 -6.48 -0.23 6.13
CA LEU A 103 -5.32 0.29 5.41
C LEU A 103 -4.40 1.03 6.38
N TYR A 104 -3.16 0.55 6.49
CA TYR A 104 -2.12 1.19 7.30
C TYR A 104 -1.17 1.98 6.40
N THR A 105 -0.97 3.25 6.70
CA THR A 105 -0.24 4.17 5.83
C THR A 105 0.49 5.25 6.62
N MET A 106 1.52 5.84 6.03
CA MET A 106 2.17 7.06 6.51
C MET A 106 1.78 8.29 5.68
N ASP A 107 0.97 8.09 4.62
CA ASP A 107 0.64 9.15 3.67
C ASP A 107 -0.54 9.97 4.18
N ALA A 108 -0.32 11.27 4.40
CA ALA A 108 -1.35 12.18 4.90
C ALA A 108 -2.53 12.37 3.93
N ASP A 109 -2.39 12.00 2.65
CA ASP A 109 -3.51 12.04 1.70
C ASP A 109 -4.65 11.12 2.13
N PHE A 110 -4.37 10.10 2.95
CA PHE A 110 -5.37 9.19 3.50
C PHE A 110 -5.94 9.63 4.85
N LYS A 111 -5.58 10.81 5.33
CA LYS A 111 -6.00 11.29 6.65
C LYS A 111 -7.52 11.37 6.76
N ASP A 112 -8.02 10.96 7.92
CA ASP A 112 -9.44 11.02 8.29
C ASP A 112 -10.38 10.21 7.40
N LEU A 113 -9.85 9.25 6.65
CA LEU A 113 -10.68 8.36 5.86
C LEU A 113 -11.10 7.14 6.68
N HIS A 114 -12.30 6.64 6.36
CA HIS A 114 -12.84 5.44 6.98
C HIS A 114 -11.95 4.23 6.65
N ASP A 115 -11.74 3.37 7.64
CA ASP A 115 -10.94 2.15 7.53
C ASP A 115 -9.46 2.40 7.21
N VAL A 116 -8.94 3.54 7.62
CA VAL A 116 -7.53 3.90 7.47
C VAL A 116 -6.90 4.20 8.83
N GLU A 117 -5.74 3.62 9.06
CA GLU A 117 -4.89 3.92 10.22
C GLU A 117 -3.66 4.68 9.72
N LEU A 118 -3.59 5.97 10.04
CA LEU A 118 -2.44 6.80 9.67
C LEU A 118 -1.37 6.72 10.77
N LEU A 119 -0.19 6.22 10.43
CA LEU A 119 0.94 6.13 11.33
C LEU A 119 1.91 7.28 11.04
N LEU A 120 2.22 8.05 12.06
CA LEU A 120 3.08 9.22 11.92
C LEU A 120 4.37 9.03 12.71
N ARG A 121 5.47 9.52 12.15
CA ARG A 121 6.72 9.65 12.88
C ARG A 121 6.57 10.74 13.93
N THR A 122 7.07 10.48 15.13
CA THR A 122 7.03 11.45 16.24
C THR A 122 8.39 12.07 16.48
#